data_4e7227b3536d6d226060670eb05f3478
#
_entry.id   4e7227b3536d6d226060670eb05f3478
#
_cell.length_a   1.000
_cell.length_b   1.000
_cell.length_c   1.000
_cell.angle_alpha   90.00
_cell.angle_beta   90.00
_cell.angle_gamma   90.00
#
_symmetry.space_group_name_H-M   'P 1'
#
loop_
_entity.id
_entity.type
_entity.pdbx_description
1 polymer ?
#
loop_
_entity_poly.entity_id
_entity_poly.type
_entity_poly.pdbx_seq_one_letter_code
_entity_poly.pdbx_strand_id
1 'polypeptide(L)'
;YNEGRGQFSVIYHYSNSHWLSNATTGAPFIYVGDGSVKEIPGFGLGTSSYLPNISTIPYLDIRTGKVETVNLYDATASRGNQVTLLHNYKWDNGLEWKVNMKYDHSQGSYLYQTPMDMKNQAESAGYRLKQADGSFEPYSGYVQSRMSCFNRGKIDEVFFTTELSRKYDNQTWRVGRNEWYYDVDYA
;
A
#
# COMPACT_ATOMS: atom_id res chain seq x y z
N TYR A 1 -12.75 -37.05 -3.20
CA TYR A 1 -12.68 -38.23 -2.35
C TYR A 1 -14.08 -38.74 -2.02
N ASN A 2 -14.18 -39.95 -1.50
CA ASN A 2 -15.42 -40.56 -1.08
C ASN A 2 -16.52 -40.57 -2.17
N GLU A 3 -16.20 -41.18 -3.33
CA GLU A 3 -17.10 -41.31 -4.50
C GLU A 3 -17.68 -39.99 -5.03
N GLY A 4 -16.93 -38.92 -4.91
CA GLY A 4 -17.35 -37.59 -5.39
C GLY A 4 -18.19 -36.78 -4.40
N ARG A 5 -18.44 -37.27 -3.19
CA ARG A 5 -19.21 -36.56 -2.16
C ARG A 5 -18.43 -35.47 -1.43
N GLY A 6 -17.11 -35.51 -1.49
CA GLY A 6 -16.25 -34.55 -0.81
C GLY A 6 -15.18 -33.96 -1.70
N GLN A 7 -14.90 -32.71 -1.47
CA GLN A 7 -13.79 -31.98 -2.06
C GLN A 7 -12.98 -31.29 -0.97
N PHE A 8 -11.66 -31.44 -1.07
CA PHE A 8 -10.72 -30.71 -0.23
C PHE A 8 -9.69 -30.01 -1.14
N SER A 9 -9.42 -28.76 -0.89
CA SER A 9 -8.46 -27.96 -1.66
C SER A 9 -7.56 -27.18 -0.72
N VAL A 10 -6.28 -27.14 -1.06
CA VAL A 10 -5.28 -26.29 -0.43
C VAL A 10 -4.77 -25.34 -1.50
N ILE A 11 -4.84 -24.05 -1.24
CA ILE A 11 -4.36 -23.04 -2.14
C ILE A 11 -3.29 -22.24 -1.41
N TYR A 12 -2.11 -22.16 -1.99
CA TYR A 12 -1.05 -21.30 -1.51
C TYR A 12 -0.87 -20.15 -2.50
N HIS A 13 -0.84 -18.92 -1.98
CA HIS A 13 -0.57 -17.73 -2.74
C HIS A 13 0.60 -16.97 -2.11
N TYR A 14 1.59 -16.66 -2.93
CA TYR A 14 2.70 -15.80 -2.58
C TYR A 14 2.65 -14.54 -3.44
N SER A 15 2.79 -13.39 -2.81
CA SER A 15 2.94 -12.09 -3.48
C SER A 15 4.21 -11.41 -3.03
N ASN A 16 4.90 -10.76 -3.95
CA ASN A 16 6.03 -9.89 -3.68
C ASN A 16 6.07 -8.81 -4.76
N SER A 17 5.81 -7.60 -4.35
CA SER A 17 5.77 -6.46 -5.25
C SER A 17 6.43 -5.24 -4.62
N HIS A 18 7.05 -4.43 -5.45
CA HIS A 18 7.55 -3.12 -5.08
C HIS A 18 7.30 -2.17 -6.25
N TRP A 19 7.13 -0.91 -5.94
CA TRP A 19 6.91 0.13 -6.95
C TRP A 19 7.34 1.50 -6.45
N LEU A 20 7.65 2.37 -7.39
CA LEU A 20 7.89 3.76 -7.11
C LEU A 20 6.54 4.48 -6.95
N SER A 21 6.27 4.98 -5.76
CA SER A 21 5.08 5.79 -5.55
C SER A 21 5.31 7.21 -6.04
N ASN A 22 4.53 7.63 -7.03
CA ASN A 22 4.50 8.99 -7.53
C ASN A 22 3.15 9.69 -7.32
N ALA A 23 2.28 9.11 -6.54
CA ALA A 23 0.89 9.57 -6.36
C ALA A 23 0.78 11.02 -5.87
N THR A 24 1.83 11.54 -5.26
CA THR A 24 1.87 12.89 -4.66
C THR A 24 2.90 13.81 -5.32
N THR A 25 3.38 13.45 -6.50
CA THR A 25 4.41 14.20 -7.23
C THR A 25 3.84 15.07 -8.35
N GLY A 26 2.59 15.50 -8.24
CA GLY A 26 1.97 16.40 -9.19
C GLY A 26 2.70 17.73 -9.32
N ALA A 27 2.67 18.31 -10.51
CA ALA A 27 3.21 19.65 -10.73
C ALA A 27 2.43 20.69 -9.91
N PRO A 28 3.11 21.60 -9.23
CA PRO A 28 2.45 22.74 -8.63
C PRO A 28 1.90 23.70 -9.70
N PHE A 29 0.86 24.44 -9.35
CA PHE A 29 0.24 25.41 -10.24
C PHE A 29 -0.27 26.62 -9.46
N ILE A 30 -0.55 27.69 -10.18
CA ILE A 30 -1.21 28.88 -9.65
C ILE A 30 -2.70 28.79 -10.02
N TYR A 31 -3.57 28.87 -9.02
CA TYR A 31 -5.00 29.00 -9.24
C TYR A 31 -5.35 30.46 -9.57
N VAL A 32 -6.02 30.69 -10.69
CA VAL A 32 -6.29 32.05 -11.20
C VAL A 32 -7.60 32.62 -10.65
N GLY A 33 -8.50 31.79 -10.11
CA GLY A 33 -9.75 32.20 -9.49
C GLY A 33 -10.99 32.13 -10.39
N ASP A 34 -10.82 31.82 -11.67
CA ASP A 34 -11.89 31.65 -12.66
C ASP A 34 -12.17 30.18 -13.03
N GLY A 35 -11.61 29.25 -12.27
CA GLY A 35 -11.63 27.81 -12.58
C GLY A 35 -10.45 27.35 -13.43
N SER A 36 -9.59 28.25 -13.89
CA SER A 36 -8.38 27.93 -14.62
C SER A 36 -7.15 27.86 -13.72
N VAL A 37 -6.10 27.19 -14.22
CA VAL A 37 -4.81 27.08 -13.57
C VAL A 37 -3.71 27.58 -14.52
N LYS A 38 -2.64 28.11 -13.93
CA LYS A 38 -1.48 28.61 -14.64
C LYS A 38 -0.23 27.88 -14.17
N GLU A 39 0.65 27.55 -15.11
CA GLU A 39 1.94 26.95 -14.80
C GLU A 39 2.85 27.88 -14.00
N ILE A 40 3.61 27.31 -13.09
CA ILE A 40 4.73 27.99 -12.44
C ILE A 40 5.95 27.80 -13.34
N PRO A 41 6.76 28.84 -13.61
CA PRO A 41 7.96 28.70 -14.42
C PRO A 41 8.88 27.59 -13.91
N GLY A 42 9.25 26.68 -14.79
CA GLY A 42 10.06 25.49 -14.47
C GLY A 42 9.27 24.26 -13.99
N PHE A 43 7.94 24.37 -13.88
CA PHE A 43 7.07 23.26 -13.45
C PHE A 43 5.93 23.05 -14.46
N GLY A 44 6.21 22.32 -15.54
CA GLY A 44 5.23 22.03 -16.58
C GLY A 44 4.12 21.08 -16.10
N LEU A 45 2.88 21.41 -16.41
CA LEU A 45 1.72 20.60 -16.05
C LEU A 45 1.63 19.35 -16.96
N GLY A 46 1.57 18.17 -16.35
CA GLY A 46 1.32 16.90 -17.04
C GLY A 46 2.44 16.38 -17.95
N THR A 47 3.58 17.06 -18.03
CA THR A 47 4.68 16.71 -18.94
C THR A 47 5.97 16.27 -18.25
N SER A 48 6.11 16.50 -16.96
CA SER A 48 7.33 16.26 -16.21
C SER A 48 7.08 15.41 -14.96
N SER A 49 8.05 14.61 -14.59
CA SER A 49 8.07 13.92 -13.30
C SER A 49 8.78 14.78 -12.27
N TYR A 50 8.17 14.92 -11.10
CA TYR A 50 8.70 15.75 -10.00
C TYR A 50 9.20 14.89 -8.84
N LEU A 51 9.73 13.72 -9.16
CA LEU A 51 10.39 12.87 -8.17
C LEU A 51 11.66 13.55 -7.65
N PRO A 52 11.97 13.42 -6.36
CA PRO A 52 13.22 13.90 -5.82
C PRO A 52 14.41 13.28 -6.55
N ASN A 53 15.43 14.05 -6.83
CA ASN A 53 16.69 13.55 -7.38
C ASN A 53 17.62 13.01 -6.25
N ILE A 54 17.06 12.12 -5.43
CA ILE A 54 17.74 11.43 -4.34
C ILE A 54 17.31 9.97 -4.34
N SER A 55 18.24 9.08 -4.04
CA SER A 55 17.97 7.64 -3.96
C SER A 55 17.51 7.20 -2.57
N THR A 56 17.81 7.98 -1.53
CA THR A 56 17.51 7.64 -0.15
C THR A 56 16.91 8.81 0.60
N ILE A 57 15.93 8.51 1.46
CA ILE A 57 15.25 9.49 2.31
C ILE A 57 15.50 9.10 3.77
N PRO A 58 16.01 10.04 4.62
CA PRO A 58 16.07 9.82 6.05
C PRO A 58 14.68 9.91 6.67
N TYR A 59 14.41 9.07 7.65
CA TYR A 59 13.19 9.11 8.46
C TYR A 59 13.50 8.78 9.93
N LEU A 60 12.67 9.26 10.84
CA LEU A 60 12.73 8.90 12.23
C LEU A 60 11.90 7.62 12.44
N ASP A 61 12.55 6.53 12.81
CA ASP A 61 11.86 5.32 13.24
C ASP A 61 11.29 5.54 14.65
N ILE A 62 9.98 5.65 14.75
CA ILE A 62 9.29 5.91 16.01
C ILE A 62 9.38 4.77 17.02
N ARG A 63 9.70 3.55 16.59
CA ARG A 63 9.89 2.37 17.46
C ARG A 63 11.23 2.39 18.15
N THR A 64 12.25 2.82 17.45
CA THR A 64 13.63 2.80 17.94
C THR A 64 14.14 4.17 18.38
N GLY A 65 13.46 5.24 17.97
CA GLY A 65 13.90 6.63 18.17
C GLY A 65 15.14 7.00 17.34
N LYS A 66 15.55 6.17 16.38
CA LYS A 66 16.73 6.40 15.55
C LYS A 66 16.36 6.97 14.19
N VAL A 67 17.28 7.77 13.64
CA VAL A 67 17.18 8.19 12.24
C VAL A 67 17.76 7.06 11.38
N GLU A 68 16.94 6.55 10.49
CA GLU A 68 17.28 5.54 9.51
C GLU A 68 17.08 6.10 8.09
N THR A 69 17.46 5.35 7.07
CA THR A 69 17.27 5.72 5.67
C THR A 69 16.49 4.65 4.93
N VAL A 70 15.65 5.07 4.02
CA VAL A 70 14.92 4.18 3.11
C VAL A 70 15.27 4.52 1.66
N ASN A 71 15.43 3.49 0.82
CA ASN A 71 15.60 3.67 -0.61
C ASN A 71 14.24 4.06 -1.23
N LEU A 72 14.22 5.16 -1.97
CA LEU A 72 13.02 5.70 -2.60
C LEU A 72 12.35 4.70 -3.55
N TYR A 73 13.15 3.91 -4.26
CA TYR A 73 12.65 2.95 -5.28
C TYR A 73 12.07 1.67 -4.69
N ASP A 74 12.48 1.32 -3.46
CA ASP A 74 12.06 0.11 -2.76
C ASP A 74 11.12 0.40 -1.57
N ALA A 75 10.88 1.68 -1.30
CA ALA A 75 10.16 2.12 -0.10
C ALA A 75 8.67 1.74 -0.10
N THR A 76 8.09 1.55 -1.28
CA THR A 76 6.71 1.10 -1.40
C THR A 76 6.72 -0.34 -1.87
N ALA A 77 6.42 -1.25 -0.96
CA ALA A 77 6.52 -2.68 -1.19
C ALA A 77 5.42 -3.45 -0.46
N SER A 78 5.08 -4.61 -0.98
CA SER A 78 4.17 -5.56 -0.32
C SER A 78 4.68 -6.97 -0.53
N ARG A 79 4.68 -7.76 0.53
CA ARG A 79 4.99 -9.19 0.51
C ARG A 79 3.98 -9.93 1.36
N GLY A 80 3.42 -10.99 0.82
CA GLY A 80 2.44 -11.80 1.52
C GLY A 80 2.58 -13.28 1.22
N ASN A 81 2.22 -14.09 2.23
CA ASN A 81 2.06 -15.52 2.14
C ASN A 81 0.66 -15.86 2.64
N GLN A 82 -0.12 -16.53 1.82
CA GLN A 82 -1.49 -16.90 2.14
C GLN A 82 -1.68 -18.40 1.91
N VAL A 83 -2.31 -19.06 2.88
CA VAL A 83 -2.78 -20.43 2.75
C VAL A 83 -4.28 -20.44 2.92
N THR A 84 -4.98 -21.03 1.96
CA THR A 84 -6.43 -21.21 2.03
C THR A 84 -6.76 -22.69 1.98
N LEU A 85 -7.57 -23.14 2.92
CA LEU A 85 -8.12 -24.48 2.99
C LEU A 85 -9.61 -24.40 2.69
N LEU A 86 -10.05 -25.16 1.71
CA LEU A 86 -11.45 -25.27 1.33
C LEU A 86 -11.88 -26.72 1.49
N HIS A 87 -12.99 -26.94 2.17
CA HIS A 87 -13.60 -28.24 2.31
C HIS A 87 -15.10 -28.16 2.04
N ASN A 88 -15.59 -29.08 1.28
CA ASN A 88 -17.00 -29.28 1.04
C ASN A 88 -17.30 -30.80 1.11
N TYR A 89 -18.31 -31.14 1.86
CA TYR A 89 -18.77 -32.53 1.95
C TYR A 89 -20.30 -32.58 1.93
N LYS A 90 -20.83 -33.48 1.13
CA LYS A 90 -22.28 -33.71 1.01
C LYS A 90 -22.61 -35.17 1.36
N TRP A 91 -23.47 -35.33 2.33
CA TRP A 91 -24.01 -36.67 2.74
C TRP A 91 -25.16 -37.08 1.85
N ASP A 92 -25.45 -38.39 1.82
CA ASP A 92 -26.55 -38.96 1.03
C ASP A 92 -27.93 -38.45 1.45
N ASN A 93 -28.08 -38.03 2.69
CA ASN A 93 -29.29 -37.42 3.21
C ASN A 93 -29.50 -35.97 2.81
N GLY A 94 -28.63 -35.42 1.93
CA GLY A 94 -28.66 -34.04 1.45
C GLY A 94 -28.11 -32.99 2.40
N LEU A 95 -27.53 -33.41 3.54
CA LEU A 95 -26.78 -32.49 4.39
C LEU A 95 -25.47 -32.10 3.71
N GLU A 96 -25.11 -30.83 3.77
CA GLU A 96 -23.88 -30.31 3.20
C GLU A 96 -23.10 -29.54 4.26
N TRP A 97 -21.80 -29.81 4.35
CA TRP A 97 -20.87 -29.11 5.23
C TRP A 97 -19.78 -28.44 4.44
N LYS A 98 -19.64 -27.13 4.63
CA LYS A 98 -18.60 -26.30 4.02
C LYS A 98 -17.70 -25.72 5.10
N VAL A 99 -16.40 -25.69 4.79
CA VAL A 99 -15.39 -25.00 5.60
C VAL A 99 -14.49 -24.22 4.69
N ASN A 100 -14.23 -22.98 5.08
CA ASN A 100 -13.20 -22.14 4.48
C ASN A 100 -12.33 -21.60 5.61
N MET A 101 -11.03 -21.84 5.53
CA MET A 101 -10.03 -21.30 6.44
C MET A 101 -8.93 -20.63 5.63
N LYS A 102 -8.60 -19.42 6.00
CA LYS A 102 -7.50 -18.65 5.41
C LYS A 102 -6.55 -18.22 6.52
N TYR A 103 -5.27 -18.41 6.30
CA TYR A 103 -4.20 -17.74 7.03
C TYR A 103 -3.45 -16.83 6.07
N ASP A 104 -3.22 -15.60 6.48
CA ASP A 104 -2.45 -14.60 5.74
C ASP A 104 -1.39 -14.00 6.66
N HIS A 105 -0.16 -14.02 6.20
CA HIS A 105 0.94 -13.28 6.80
C HIS A 105 1.47 -12.31 5.76
N SER A 106 1.20 -11.04 5.96
CA SER A 106 1.57 -9.98 5.04
C SER A 106 2.37 -8.89 5.73
N GLN A 107 3.30 -8.31 4.98
CA GLN A 107 4.04 -7.12 5.39
C GLN A 107 4.09 -6.14 4.24
N GLY A 108 4.05 -4.87 4.57
CA GLY A 108 4.14 -3.83 3.57
C GLY A 108 4.74 -2.55 4.11
N SER A 109 5.20 -1.74 3.18
CA SER A 109 5.66 -0.39 3.44
C SER A 109 5.11 0.55 2.38
N TYR A 110 4.95 1.80 2.76
CA TYR A 110 4.48 2.84 1.86
C TYR A 110 5.19 4.15 2.15
N LEU A 111 5.89 4.66 1.15
CA LEU A 111 6.47 5.99 1.18
C LEU A 111 5.62 6.92 0.32
N TYR A 112 5.17 8.00 0.90
CA TYR A 112 4.56 9.08 0.13
C TYR A 112 5.15 10.43 0.49
N GLN A 113 5.08 11.34 -0.46
CA GLN A 113 5.57 12.69 -0.32
C GLN A 113 4.45 13.67 -0.60
N THR A 114 4.15 14.50 0.37
CA THR A 114 3.15 15.55 0.22
C THR A 114 3.85 16.86 -0.11
N PRO A 115 3.49 17.51 -1.23
CA PRO A 115 3.97 18.84 -1.49
C PRO A 115 3.42 19.82 -0.44
N MET A 116 4.31 20.65 0.08
CA MET A 116 4.00 21.66 1.07
C MET A 116 4.12 23.05 0.43
N ASP A 117 4.91 23.92 1.03
CA ASP A 117 5.06 25.29 0.58
C ASP A 117 5.80 25.40 -0.76
N MET A 118 5.35 26.34 -1.58
CA MET A 118 6.07 26.81 -2.76
C MET A 118 6.68 28.16 -2.47
N LYS A 119 8.00 28.27 -2.62
CA LYS A 119 8.75 29.52 -2.48
C LYS A 119 9.06 30.09 -3.85
N ASN A 120 8.85 31.37 -4.01
CA ASN A 120 9.16 32.10 -5.24
C ASN A 120 10.69 32.39 -5.35
N GLN A 121 11.10 32.99 -6.45
CA GLN A 121 12.52 33.27 -6.73
C GLN A 121 13.19 34.09 -5.65
N ALA A 122 12.52 35.10 -5.10
CA ALA A 122 13.09 35.97 -4.06
C ALA A 122 13.25 35.24 -2.74
N GLU A 123 12.25 34.45 -2.35
CA GLU A 123 12.28 33.65 -1.12
C GLU A 123 13.26 32.48 -1.20
N SER A 124 13.55 31.97 -2.40
CA SER A 124 14.48 30.87 -2.65
C SER A 124 15.92 31.29 -2.88
N ALA A 125 16.24 32.59 -2.88
CA ALA A 125 17.57 33.08 -3.16
C ALA A 125 18.69 32.58 -2.23
N GLY A 126 18.35 32.07 -1.04
CA GLY A 126 19.30 31.44 -0.11
C GLY A 126 19.54 29.97 -0.36
N TYR A 127 18.83 29.34 -1.27
CA TYR A 127 18.98 27.91 -1.59
C TYR A 127 20.17 27.69 -2.52
N ARG A 128 20.72 26.49 -2.45
CA ARG A 128 21.83 26.06 -3.30
C ARG A 128 21.46 24.77 -4.01
N LEU A 129 21.73 24.68 -5.28
CA LEU A 129 21.54 23.47 -6.08
C LEU A 129 22.77 22.59 -5.95
N LYS A 130 22.61 21.35 -5.52
CA LYS A 130 23.67 20.36 -5.52
C LYS A 130 23.84 19.79 -6.92
N GLN A 131 25.04 19.92 -7.46
CA GLN A 131 25.40 19.38 -8.77
C GLN A 131 25.75 17.89 -8.70
N ALA A 132 25.87 17.23 -9.84
CA ALA A 132 26.22 15.82 -9.93
C ALA A 132 27.61 15.49 -9.37
N ASP A 133 28.55 16.45 -9.46
CA ASP A 133 29.91 16.34 -8.90
C ASP A 133 29.97 16.62 -7.39
N GLY A 134 28.82 16.91 -6.76
CA GLY A 134 28.71 17.22 -5.33
C GLY A 134 28.93 18.68 -4.97
N SER A 135 29.29 19.55 -5.91
CA SER A 135 29.40 21.00 -5.70
C SER A 135 28.05 21.66 -5.46
N PHE A 136 28.05 22.90 -4.97
CA PHE A 136 26.83 23.66 -4.71
C PHE A 136 26.87 25.01 -5.41
N GLU A 137 25.85 25.28 -6.21
CA GLU A 137 25.66 26.56 -6.87
C GLU A 137 24.49 27.36 -6.26
N PRO A 138 24.53 28.69 -6.25
CA PRO A 138 23.40 29.53 -5.87
C PRO A 138 22.17 29.20 -6.72
N TYR A 139 21.00 29.16 -6.09
CA TYR A 139 19.74 28.91 -6.79
C TYR A 139 18.71 29.98 -6.44
N SER A 140 18.04 30.51 -7.46
CA SER A 140 17.03 31.55 -7.31
C SER A 140 15.72 31.25 -8.07
N GLY A 141 15.52 29.99 -8.45
CA GLY A 141 14.26 29.51 -9.06
C GLY A 141 13.15 29.29 -8.02
N TYR A 142 12.07 28.67 -8.45
CA TYR A 142 11.02 28.22 -7.52
C TYR A 142 11.47 26.98 -6.77
N VAL A 143 11.14 26.90 -5.48
CA VAL A 143 11.41 25.75 -4.63
C VAL A 143 10.12 25.27 -3.97
N GLN A 144 9.83 23.98 -4.10
CA GLN A 144 8.76 23.31 -3.39
C GLN A 144 9.33 22.44 -2.26
N SER A 145 8.93 22.73 -1.02
CA SER A 145 9.20 21.82 0.09
C SER A 145 8.25 20.62 0.05
N ARG A 146 8.71 19.48 0.57
CA ARG A 146 7.91 18.27 0.65
C ARG A 146 8.05 17.64 2.03
N MET A 147 6.95 17.12 2.54
CA MET A 147 6.94 16.23 3.69
C MET A 147 6.96 14.80 3.20
N SER A 148 7.87 13.99 3.71
CA SER A 148 7.93 12.56 3.44
C SER A 148 7.38 11.79 4.63
N CYS A 149 6.47 10.85 4.37
CA CYS A 149 5.96 9.91 5.35
C CYS A 149 6.28 8.50 4.90
N PHE A 150 6.90 7.74 5.77
CA PHE A 150 7.19 6.33 5.57
C PHE A 150 6.43 5.50 6.60
N ASN A 151 5.55 4.66 6.12
CA ASN A 151 4.75 3.76 6.94
C ASN A 151 5.16 2.32 6.64
N ARG A 152 5.17 1.47 7.65
CA ARG A 152 5.39 0.04 7.50
C ARG A 152 4.52 -0.74 8.46
N GLY A 153 4.12 -1.92 8.06
CA GLY A 153 3.30 -2.77 8.89
C GLY A 153 3.42 -4.24 8.54
N LYS A 154 3.01 -5.05 9.48
CA LYS A 154 2.78 -6.49 9.31
C LYS A 154 1.38 -6.78 9.78
N ILE A 155 0.78 -7.78 9.17
CA ILE A 155 -0.50 -8.34 9.60
C ILE A 155 -0.40 -9.86 9.57
N ASP A 156 -0.86 -10.47 10.65
CA ASP A 156 -1.17 -11.88 10.74
C ASP A 156 -2.68 -12.02 10.86
N GLU A 157 -3.31 -12.70 9.92
CA GLU A 157 -4.75 -12.84 9.83
C GLU A 157 -5.16 -14.30 9.74
N VAL A 158 -6.14 -14.69 10.55
CA VAL A 158 -6.85 -15.97 10.42
C VAL A 158 -8.31 -15.70 10.18
N PHE A 159 -8.82 -16.19 9.10
CA PHE A 159 -10.25 -16.18 8.78
C PHE A 159 -10.77 -17.60 8.72
N PHE A 160 -11.90 -17.84 9.38
CA PHE A 160 -12.54 -19.15 9.42
C PHE A 160 -14.03 -18.99 9.23
N THR A 161 -14.59 -19.78 8.31
CA THR A 161 -16.03 -19.95 8.16
C THR A 161 -16.40 -21.40 8.10
N THR A 162 -17.51 -21.75 8.71
CA THR A 162 -18.11 -23.07 8.56
C THR A 162 -19.61 -22.92 8.41
N GLU A 163 -20.20 -23.72 7.54
CA GLU A 163 -21.64 -23.75 7.27
C GLU A 163 -22.09 -25.21 7.17
N LEU A 164 -23.16 -25.52 7.88
CA LEU A 164 -23.93 -26.73 7.72
C LEU A 164 -25.28 -26.36 7.14
N SER A 165 -25.67 -27.02 6.05
CA SER A 165 -26.93 -26.68 5.36
C SER A 165 -27.62 -27.94 4.85
N ARG A 166 -28.93 -27.85 4.70
CA ARG A 166 -29.73 -28.88 4.06
C ARG A 166 -30.89 -28.23 3.28
N LYS A 167 -31.06 -28.73 2.07
CA LYS A 167 -32.15 -28.31 1.18
C LYS A 167 -33.25 -29.37 1.17
N TYR A 168 -34.48 -28.94 1.35
CA TYR A 168 -35.70 -29.66 1.13
C TYR A 168 -36.43 -29.10 -0.10
N ASP A 169 -37.51 -29.73 -0.53
CA ASP A 169 -38.21 -29.30 -1.76
C ASP A 169 -38.64 -27.84 -1.72
N ASN A 170 -39.11 -27.36 -0.57
CA ASN A 170 -39.72 -26.06 -0.41
C ASN A 170 -38.96 -25.11 0.56
N GLN A 171 -37.89 -25.59 1.16
CA GLN A 171 -37.13 -24.81 2.13
C GLN A 171 -35.66 -25.21 2.21
N THR A 172 -34.84 -24.28 2.63
CA THR A 172 -33.42 -24.51 2.94
C THR A 172 -33.11 -23.91 4.29
N TRP A 173 -32.45 -24.66 5.17
CA TRP A 173 -31.88 -24.11 6.39
C TRP A 173 -30.37 -24.11 6.29
N ARG A 174 -29.77 -23.15 6.99
CA ARG A 174 -28.33 -22.98 7.12
C ARG A 174 -27.99 -22.56 8.52
N VAL A 175 -26.93 -23.15 9.05
CA VAL A 175 -26.32 -22.73 10.32
C VAL A 175 -24.83 -22.65 10.11
N GLY A 176 -24.20 -21.61 10.58
CA GLY A 176 -22.77 -21.42 10.37
C GLY A 176 -22.13 -20.51 11.41
N ARG A 177 -20.81 -20.48 11.36
CA ARG A 177 -19.97 -19.64 12.21
C ARG A 177 -18.92 -18.96 11.37
N ASN A 178 -18.72 -17.67 11.62
CA ASN A 178 -17.62 -16.88 11.07
C ASN A 178 -16.75 -16.39 12.20
N GLU A 179 -15.46 -16.52 12.05
CA GLU A 179 -14.46 -15.97 12.95
C GLU A 179 -13.38 -15.28 12.16
N TRP A 180 -12.95 -14.16 12.66
CA TRP A 180 -11.87 -13.39 12.11
C TRP A 180 -11.00 -12.89 13.25
N TYR A 181 -9.76 -13.32 13.23
CA TYR A 181 -8.70 -12.85 14.11
C TYR A 181 -7.62 -12.19 13.27
N TYR A 182 -7.12 -11.06 13.76
CA TYR A 182 -5.99 -10.40 13.15
C TYR A 182 -5.10 -9.75 14.20
N ASP A 183 -3.80 -9.74 13.96
CA ASP A 183 -2.79 -9.03 14.72
C ASP A 183 -2.07 -8.07 13.77
N VAL A 184 -2.00 -6.79 14.14
CA VAL A 184 -1.42 -5.73 13.30
C VAL A 184 -0.33 -5.00 14.07
N ASP A 185 0.87 -5.03 13.52
CA ASP A 185 2.00 -4.23 13.98
C ASP A 185 2.26 -3.14 12.92
N TYR A 186 2.01 -1.88 13.29
CA TYR A 186 2.08 -0.74 12.39
C TYR A 186 2.93 0.41 12.98
N ALA A 187 3.76 1.06 12.10
CA ALA A 187 4.58 2.23 12.45
C ALA A 187 4.70 3.21 11.28
#